data_3d8916f598b6ee5db4dbcf2b35b84013
#
_entry.id   3d8916f598b6ee5db4dbcf2b35b84013
#
_cell.length_a   1.000
_cell.length_b   1.000
_cell.length_c   1.000
_cell.angle_alpha   90.00
_cell.angle_beta   90.00
_cell.angle_gamma   90.00
#
_symmetry.space_group_name_H-M   'P 1'
#
loop_
_entity.id
_entity.type
_entity.pdbx_description
1 polymer ?
#
loop_
_entity_poly.entity_id
_entity_poly.type
_entity_poly.pdbx_seq_one_letter_code
_entity_poly.pdbx_strand_id
1 'polypeptide(L)'
;VPVNVLKRSVLRQLKNKRTEIANSAGLGADCAVFAPFSKGQMVTCVQEGVVELQCENDLAEAEREDLSVMPMRRIFQKCANNLAAAGAEPVAAELVIFLPETVEEPELKALMEEAEKAATDLNIQIIGGQTRVSSAVRQPIATATGYGILSEAAVTQASAGKKLAGQDIIITKWIGLEGTADLAARNREKLLERYPAYLVEEAAAFDRYYSILPEAATAVKSGGCTMHDIS
;
A
#
# COMPACT_ATOMS: atom_id res chain seq x y z
N VAL A 1 0.83 -11.04 20.64
CA VAL A 1 -0.49 -11.59 20.23
C VAL A 1 -0.51 -13.09 20.52
N PRO A 2 -1.54 -13.65 21.17
CA PRO A 2 -1.65 -15.10 21.40
C PRO A 2 -1.68 -15.91 20.09
N VAL A 3 -1.11 -17.13 20.10
CA VAL A 3 -1.00 -17.97 18.90
C VAL A 3 -2.35 -18.28 18.23
N ASN A 4 -3.39 -18.50 19.04
CA ASN A 4 -4.73 -18.75 18.53
C ASN A 4 -5.34 -17.52 17.81
N VAL A 5 -5.10 -16.32 18.31
CA VAL A 5 -5.50 -15.05 17.67
C VAL A 5 -4.71 -14.86 16.38
N LEU A 6 -3.38 -15.05 16.42
CA LEU A 6 -2.55 -14.98 15.21
C LEU A 6 -3.06 -15.92 14.10
N LYS A 7 -3.43 -17.17 14.46
CA LYS A 7 -3.98 -18.13 13.49
C LYS A 7 -5.26 -17.66 12.83
N ARG A 8 -6.25 -17.23 13.64
CA ARG A 8 -7.61 -16.98 13.13
C ARG A 8 -7.81 -15.58 12.57
N SER A 9 -7.12 -14.59 13.11
CA SER A 9 -7.36 -13.18 12.81
C SER A 9 -6.28 -12.54 11.93
N VAL A 10 -5.12 -13.19 11.78
CA VAL A 10 -4.05 -12.76 10.89
C VAL A 10 -3.84 -13.77 9.77
N LEU A 11 -3.31 -14.96 10.08
CA LEU A 11 -2.88 -15.90 9.03
C LEU A 11 -4.02 -16.45 8.18
N ARG A 12 -5.24 -16.62 8.75
CA ARG A 12 -6.40 -17.10 8.00
C ARG A 12 -6.90 -16.10 6.96
N GLN A 13 -6.54 -14.82 7.09
CA GLN A 13 -6.91 -13.78 6.13
C GLN A 13 -6.02 -13.83 4.87
N LEU A 14 -4.78 -14.28 4.99
CA LEU A 14 -3.79 -14.31 3.90
C LEU A 14 -4.13 -15.40 2.87
N LYS A 15 -4.87 -15.05 1.84
CA LYS A 15 -5.40 -15.99 0.83
C LYS A 15 -4.70 -15.86 -0.51
N ASN A 16 -4.26 -14.65 -0.86
CA ASN A 16 -3.60 -14.40 -2.14
C ASN A 16 -2.27 -15.16 -2.23
N LYS A 17 -1.99 -15.75 -3.39
CA LYS A 17 -0.79 -16.53 -3.65
C LYS A 17 -0.15 -16.13 -4.97
N ARG A 18 1.17 -16.03 -4.97
CA ARG A 18 1.97 -15.72 -6.14
C ARG A 18 2.92 -16.88 -6.47
N THR A 19 3.19 -17.11 -7.75
CA THR A 19 4.10 -18.16 -8.21
C THR A 19 5.56 -17.89 -7.84
N GLU A 20 5.90 -16.61 -7.65
CA GLU A 20 7.21 -16.14 -7.23
C GLU A 20 7.53 -16.47 -5.78
N ILE A 21 6.55 -16.90 -5.01
CA ILE A 21 6.70 -17.23 -3.59
C ILE A 21 6.60 -18.74 -3.39
N ALA A 22 7.72 -19.35 -3.07
CA ALA A 22 7.78 -20.79 -2.80
C ALA A 22 7.26 -21.13 -1.40
N ASN A 23 7.51 -20.26 -0.43
CA ASN A 23 7.01 -20.40 0.95
C ASN A 23 6.71 -19.01 1.52
N SER A 24 5.62 -18.89 2.28
CA SER A 24 5.17 -17.62 2.86
C SER A 24 4.78 -17.77 4.33
N ALA A 25 4.18 -16.71 4.88
CA ALA A 25 3.77 -16.65 6.28
C ALA A 25 3.01 -17.88 6.76
N GLY A 26 3.38 -18.36 7.93
CA GLY A 26 2.76 -19.49 8.62
C GLY A 26 3.28 -19.62 10.04
N LEU A 27 2.64 -20.49 10.83
CA LEU A 27 3.16 -20.78 12.16
C LEU A 27 4.45 -21.60 12.05
N GLY A 28 5.49 -21.09 12.72
CA GLY A 28 6.82 -21.71 12.67
C GLY A 28 7.58 -21.47 11.37
N ALA A 29 7.08 -20.58 10.50
CA ALA A 29 7.81 -20.09 9.33
C ALA A 29 8.57 -18.82 9.73
N ASP A 30 9.86 -18.92 9.94
CA ASP A 30 10.71 -17.78 10.33
C ASP A 30 11.01 -16.85 9.15
N CYS A 31 10.96 -17.37 7.91
CA CYS A 31 11.25 -16.62 6.69
C CYS A 31 10.29 -16.98 5.57
N ALA A 32 10.05 -16.01 4.69
CA ALA A 32 9.47 -16.26 3.37
C ALA A 32 10.59 -16.67 2.40
N VAL A 33 10.25 -17.50 1.40
CA VAL A 33 11.18 -17.98 0.39
C VAL A 33 10.65 -17.63 -0.99
N PHE A 34 11.40 -16.83 -1.73
CA PHE A 34 11.12 -16.58 -3.13
C PHE A 34 11.51 -17.80 -3.96
N ALA A 35 10.69 -18.12 -4.95
CA ALA A 35 11.05 -19.11 -5.95
C ALA A 35 12.27 -18.61 -6.76
N PRO A 36 13.15 -19.50 -7.21
CA PRO A 36 14.27 -19.08 -8.04
C PRO A 36 13.77 -18.37 -9.31
N PHE A 37 14.26 -17.18 -9.57
CA PHE A 37 14.05 -16.51 -10.85
C PHE A 37 15.35 -16.47 -11.63
N SER A 38 15.26 -16.89 -12.89
CA SER A 38 16.45 -17.06 -13.74
C SER A 38 16.97 -15.75 -14.31
N LYS A 39 16.15 -14.68 -14.30
CA LYS A 39 16.44 -13.41 -14.95
C LYS A 39 15.71 -12.25 -14.27
N GLY A 40 16.45 -11.14 -14.12
CA GLY A 40 15.94 -9.93 -13.50
C GLY A 40 16.58 -9.60 -12.16
N GLN A 41 16.09 -8.54 -11.54
CA GLN A 41 16.54 -8.09 -10.22
C GLN A 41 15.35 -7.90 -9.29
N MET A 42 15.55 -8.17 -8.01
CA MET A 42 14.57 -7.84 -7.00
C MET A 42 14.81 -6.44 -6.48
N VAL A 43 13.76 -5.65 -6.38
CA VAL A 43 13.77 -4.33 -5.77
C VAL A 43 12.82 -4.30 -4.58
N THR A 44 13.10 -3.44 -3.62
CA THR A 44 12.29 -3.32 -2.41
C THR A 44 12.07 -1.86 -2.05
N CYS A 45 10.95 -1.59 -1.42
CA CYS A 45 10.62 -0.30 -0.80
C CYS A 45 9.94 -0.52 0.54
N VAL A 46 9.86 0.51 1.35
CA VAL A 46 9.15 0.51 2.63
C VAL A 46 8.18 1.67 2.65
N GLN A 47 6.96 1.41 3.11
CA GLN A 47 5.95 2.42 3.40
C GLN A 47 5.36 2.18 4.78
N GLU A 48 5.09 3.25 5.49
CA GLU A 48 4.53 3.20 6.83
C GLU A 48 3.42 4.23 7.01
N GLY A 49 2.63 4.05 8.05
CA GLY A 49 1.64 5.03 8.45
C GLY A 49 0.87 4.62 9.70
N VAL A 50 0.23 5.61 10.29
CA VAL A 50 -0.79 5.39 11.29
C VAL A 50 -2.04 4.94 10.56
N VAL A 51 -2.60 3.79 10.95
CA VAL A 51 -3.75 3.19 10.25
C VAL A 51 -5.04 3.37 11.05
N GLU A 52 -6.10 3.66 10.31
CA GLU A 52 -7.44 3.79 10.86
C GLU A 52 -7.99 2.41 11.24
N LEU A 53 -8.58 2.30 12.43
CA LEU A 53 -9.38 1.15 12.80
C LEU A 53 -10.81 1.37 12.31
N GLN A 54 -11.36 0.40 11.62
CA GLN A 54 -12.77 0.41 11.23
C GLN A 54 -13.64 0.07 12.46
N CYS A 55 -13.82 1.04 13.34
CA CYS A 55 -14.79 0.94 14.44
C CYS A 55 -15.99 1.82 14.13
N GLU A 56 -17.19 1.25 14.26
CA GLU A 56 -18.45 1.97 14.11
C GLU A 56 -18.73 3.00 15.23
N ASN A 57 -17.85 3.18 16.20
CA ASN A 57 -18.07 4.02 17.37
C ASN A 57 -17.06 5.16 17.45
N ASP A 58 -17.58 6.37 17.23
CA ASP A 58 -17.20 7.65 17.85
C ASP A 58 -15.71 7.89 18.18
N LEU A 59 -14.85 7.88 17.20
CA LEU A 59 -13.63 8.66 17.32
C LEU A 59 -14.04 10.12 17.44
N ALA A 60 -13.60 10.79 18.51
CA ALA A 60 -13.88 12.20 18.72
C ALA A 60 -13.48 13.01 17.48
N GLU A 61 -14.26 14.01 17.09
CA GLU A 61 -14.00 14.87 15.90
C GLU A 61 -12.56 15.40 15.84
N ALA A 62 -11.90 15.58 16.98
CA ALA A 62 -10.49 15.99 17.07
C ALA A 62 -9.48 14.95 16.55
N GLU A 63 -9.81 13.65 16.57
CA GLU A 63 -8.91 12.60 16.06
C GLU A 63 -9.07 12.40 14.55
N ARG A 64 -10.16 12.87 13.97
CA ARG A 64 -10.37 12.91 12.51
C ARG A 64 -9.59 14.04 11.82
N GLU A 65 -9.07 15.00 12.57
CA GLU A 65 -8.27 16.12 12.03
C GLU A 65 -6.80 15.74 11.75
N ASP A 66 -6.32 14.60 12.26
CA ASP A 66 -4.95 14.15 12.00
C ASP A 66 -4.83 13.58 10.57
N LEU A 67 -4.25 14.38 9.68
CA LEU A 67 -3.99 14.01 8.28
C LEU A 67 -3.01 12.84 8.14
N SER A 68 -2.37 12.41 9.23
CA SER A 68 -1.43 11.29 9.23
C SER A 68 -2.12 9.92 9.26
N VAL A 69 -3.38 9.86 9.69
CA VAL A 69 -4.15 8.60 9.76
C VAL A 69 -4.68 8.23 8.39
N MET A 70 -4.39 7.03 7.93
CA MET A 70 -4.76 6.55 6.61
C MET A 70 -5.34 5.13 6.64
N PRO A 71 -6.18 4.74 5.67
CA PRO A 71 -6.61 3.36 5.54
C PRO A 71 -5.43 2.44 5.17
N MET A 72 -5.46 1.19 5.62
CA MET A 72 -4.42 0.19 5.36
C MET A 72 -4.12 0.03 3.86
N ARG A 73 -5.15 0.09 3.01
CA ARG A 73 -5.02 0.02 1.55
C ARG A 73 -4.04 1.06 0.98
N ARG A 74 -3.93 2.25 1.60
CA ARG A 74 -3.05 3.31 1.11
C ARG A 74 -1.57 2.96 1.27
N ILE A 75 -1.20 2.26 2.34
CA ILE A 75 0.17 1.79 2.56
C ILE A 75 0.58 0.83 1.44
N PHE A 76 -0.29 -0.14 1.10
CA PHE A 76 -0.04 -1.07 -0.01
C PHE A 76 0.01 -0.35 -1.36
N GLN A 77 -0.88 0.62 -1.58
CA GLN A 77 -0.90 1.41 -2.82
C GLN A 77 0.38 2.21 -3.01
N LYS A 78 0.88 2.87 -1.95
CA LYS A 78 2.16 3.60 -1.99
C LYS A 78 3.34 2.66 -2.24
N CYS A 79 3.37 1.50 -1.57
CA CYS A 79 4.36 0.47 -1.86
C CYS A 79 4.36 0.04 -3.33
N ALA A 80 3.18 -0.29 -3.86
CA ALA A 80 3.04 -0.72 -5.25
C ALA A 80 3.45 0.38 -6.23
N ASN A 81 3.08 1.64 -5.97
CA ASN A 81 3.45 2.78 -6.79
C ASN A 81 4.97 2.99 -6.82
N ASN A 82 5.64 2.94 -5.67
CA ASN A 82 7.10 3.06 -5.60
C ASN A 82 7.82 1.97 -6.41
N LEU A 83 7.36 0.72 -6.29
CA LEU A 83 7.92 -0.39 -7.06
C LEU A 83 7.67 -0.20 -8.57
N ALA A 84 6.46 0.21 -8.93
CA ALA A 84 6.08 0.48 -10.32
C ALA A 84 6.88 1.66 -10.90
N ALA A 85 7.07 2.75 -10.13
CA ALA A 85 7.90 3.89 -10.54
C ALA A 85 9.37 3.50 -10.75
N ALA A 86 9.87 2.51 -10.01
CA ALA A 86 11.17 1.90 -10.29
C ALA A 86 11.19 1.02 -11.55
N GLY A 87 10.05 0.79 -12.20
CA GLY A 87 9.89 -0.08 -13.37
C GLY A 87 9.71 -1.56 -13.03
N ALA A 88 9.45 -1.89 -11.77
CA ALA A 88 9.28 -3.26 -11.30
C ALA A 88 7.80 -3.66 -11.24
N GLU A 89 7.54 -4.95 -11.42
CA GLU A 89 6.25 -5.56 -11.11
C GLU A 89 6.18 -5.86 -9.60
N PRO A 90 5.24 -5.29 -8.84
CA PRO A 90 5.04 -5.66 -7.44
C PRO A 90 4.59 -7.12 -7.32
N VAL A 91 5.18 -7.89 -6.40
CA VAL A 91 4.86 -9.33 -6.25
C VAL A 91 4.56 -9.73 -4.81
N ALA A 92 5.21 -9.11 -3.84
CA ALA A 92 5.07 -9.50 -2.44
C ALA A 92 5.19 -8.31 -1.49
N ALA A 93 4.67 -8.50 -0.26
CA ALA A 93 4.91 -7.58 0.84
C ALA A 93 5.03 -8.32 2.17
N GLU A 94 5.88 -7.81 3.06
CA GLU A 94 5.85 -8.10 4.49
C GLU A 94 5.10 -6.99 5.20
N LEU A 95 4.27 -7.35 6.20
CA LEU A 95 3.44 -6.41 6.94
C LEU A 95 3.74 -6.48 8.44
N VAL A 96 4.29 -5.41 8.99
CA VAL A 96 4.50 -5.25 10.43
C VAL A 96 3.43 -4.33 10.99
N ILE A 97 2.75 -4.76 12.06
CA ILE A 97 1.70 -3.97 12.71
C ILE A 97 2.01 -3.85 14.21
N PHE A 98 2.07 -2.62 14.69
CA PHE A 98 2.06 -2.31 16.12
C PHE A 98 0.67 -1.84 16.51
N LEU A 99 0.10 -2.48 17.53
CA LEU A 99 -1.23 -2.21 18.04
C LEU A 99 -1.15 -1.65 19.47
N PRO A 100 -1.94 -0.64 19.84
CA PRO A 100 -2.14 -0.27 21.23
C PRO A 100 -2.82 -1.40 22.01
N GLU A 101 -2.71 -1.38 23.33
CA GLU A 101 -3.29 -2.39 24.22
C GLU A 101 -4.83 -2.38 24.22
N THR A 102 -5.44 -1.31 23.72
CA THR A 102 -6.90 -1.14 23.63
C THR A 102 -7.53 -1.85 22.45
N VAL A 103 -6.74 -2.28 21.45
CA VAL A 103 -7.27 -2.92 20.23
C VAL A 103 -7.72 -4.34 20.54
N GLU A 104 -8.96 -4.63 20.18
CA GLU A 104 -9.56 -5.95 20.32
C GLU A 104 -9.33 -6.84 19.08
N GLU A 105 -9.56 -8.14 19.23
CA GLU A 105 -9.36 -9.10 18.15
C GLU A 105 -10.23 -8.84 16.90
N PRO A 106 -11.52 -8.45 17.00
CA PRO A 106 -12.32 -8.12 15.82
C PRO A 106 -11.75 -7.00 14.98
N GLU A 107 -11.19 -5.98 15.63
CA GLU A 107 -10.54 -4.84 14.95
C GLU A 107 -9.25 -5.27 14.22
N LEU A 108 -8.41 -6.09 14.86
CA LEU A 108 -7.25 -6.68 14.20
C LEU A 108 -7.66 -7.52 12.98
N LYS A 109 -8.73 -8.29 13.12
CA LYS A 109 -9.24 -9.11 12.02
C LYS A 109 -9.70 -8.25 10.84
N ALA A 110 -10.48 -7.20 11.11
CA ALA A 110 -10.94 -6.25 10.08
C ALA A 110 -9.74 -5.57 9.37
N LEU A 111 -8.74 -5.13 10.14
CA LEU A 111 -7.52 -4.54 9.60
C LEU A 111 -6.77 -5.51 8.67
N MET A 112 -6.69 -6.78 9.03
CA MET A 112 -6.06 -7.81 8.19
C MET A 112 -6.88 -8.17 6.96
N GLU A 113 -8.21 -8.14 7.04
CA GLU A 113 -9.10 -8.31 5.89
C GLU A 113 -8.95 -7.16 4.89
N GLU A 114 -8.81 -5.93 5.37
CA GLU A 114 -8.51 -4.76 4.53
C GLU A 114 -7.12 -4.88 3.85
N ALA A 115 -6.10 -5.27 4.62
CA ALA A 115 -4.76 -5.49 4.10
C ALA A 115 -4.73 -6.55 2.98
N GLU A 116 -5.38 -7.69 3.21
CA GLU A 116 -5.45 -8.76 2.21
C GLU A 116 -6.25 -8.34 0.96
N LYS A 117 -7.34 -7.59 1.15
CA LYS A 117 -8.09 -7.05 0.03
C LYS A 117 -7.22 -6.11 -0.81
N ALA A 118 -6.53 -5.17 -0.17
CA ALA A 118 -5.63 -4.25 -0.86
C ALA A 118 -4.50 -4.97 -1.60
N ALA A 119 -3.90 -5.95 -0.98
CA ALA A 119 -2.86 -6.77 -1.58
C ALA A 119 -3.38 -7.57 -2.80
N THR A 120 -4.60 -8.13 -2.69
CA THR A 120 -5.26 -8.85 -3.78
C THR A 120 -5.57 -7.94 -4.96
N ASP A 121 -6.12 -6.75 -4.71
CA ASP A 121 -6.44 -5.77 -5.75
C ASP A 121 -5.19 -5.31 -6.52
N LEU A 122 -4.02 -5.32 -5.88
CA LEU A 122 -2.72 -4.99 -6.46
C LEU A 122 -1.93 -6.20 -6.95
N ASN A 123 -2.49 -7.41 -6.84
CA ASN A 123 -1.85 -8.68 -7.17
C ASN A 123 -0.53 -8.92 -6.40
N ILE A 124 -0.50 -8.51 -5.14
CA ILE A 124 0.62 -8.66 -4.20
C ILE A 124 0.28 -9.78 -3.21
N GLN A 125 1.24 -10.64 -2.88
CA GLN A 125 1.09 -11.62 -1.80
C GLN A 125 1.67 -11.08 -0.49
N ILE A 126 0.92 -11.11 0.61
CA ILE A 126 1.49 -10.88 1.94
C ILE A 126 2.24 -12.15 2.36
N ILE A 127 3.58 -12.06 2.45
CA ILE A 127 4.46 -13.23 2.63
C ILE A 127 4.94 -13.42 4.06
N GLY A 128 4.81 -12.42 4.91
CA GLY A 128 5.26 -12.44 6.27
C GLY A 128 5.00 -11.14 7.00
N GLY A 129 5.66 -10.99 8.13
CA GLY A 129 5.60 -9.80 8.95
C GLY A 129 5.45 -10.12 10.43
N GLN A 130 5.01 -9.15 11.20
CA GLN A 130 4.82 -9.28 12.63
C GLN A 130 3.64 -8.46 13.13
N THR A 131 2.87 -9.02 14.06
CA THR A 131 1.82 -8.29 14.78
C THR A 131 2.17 -8.22 16.26
N ARG A 132 2.32 -7.01 16.78
CA ARG A 132 2.75 -6.77 18.15
C ARG A 132 1.82 -5.80 18.85
N VAL A 133 1.40 -6.13 20.06
CA VAL A 133 0.74 -5.21 20.99
C VAL A 133 1.81 -4.51 21.84
N SER A 134 1.71 -3.19 22.00
CA SER A 134 2.69 -2.39 22.74
C SER A 134 2.05 -1.14 23.35
N SER A 135 2.34 -0.90 24.61
CA SER A 135 1.99 0.36 25.31
C SER A 135 2.76 1.59 24.79
N ALA A 136 3.76 1.38 23.94
CA ALA A 136 4.52 2.48 23.32
C ALA A 136 3.76 3.19 22.19
N VAL A 137 2.69 2.59 21.67
CA VAL A 137 1.86 3.18 20.60
C VAL A 137 0.47 3.50 21.12
N ARG A 138 -0.09 4.62 20.65
CA ARG A 138 -1.46 5.05 20.99
C ARG A 138 -2.47 4.73 19.90
N GLN A 139 -2.00 4.61 18.68
CA GLN A 139 -2.79 4.25 17.51
C GLN A 139 -2.07 3.12 16.76
N PRO A 140 -2.77 2.31 15.97
CA PRO A 140 -2.13 1.29 15.16
C PRO A 140 -1.16 1.91 14.16
N ILE A 141 0.04 1.35 14.09
CA ILE A 141 1.05 1.72 13.10
C ILE A 141 1.31 0.50 12.24
N ALA A 142 1.21 0.66 10.94
CA ALA A 142 1.56 -0.38 9.99
C ALA A 142 2.75 0.03 9.13
N THR A 143 3.61 -0.93 8.85
CA THR A 143 4.74 -0.80 7.92
C THR A 143 4.68 -1.95 6.94
N ALA A 144 4.64 -1.63 5.65
CA ALA A 144 4.74 -2.62 4.59
C ALA A 144 6.10 -2.51 3.90
N THR A 145 6.82 -3.63 3.83
CA THR A 145 8.00 -3.77 2.98
C THR A 145 7.59 -4.47 1.70
N GLY A 146 7.56 -3.74 0.60
CA GLY A 146 7.18 -4.25 -0.72
C GLY A 146 8.38 -4.80 -1.47
N TYR A 147 8.14 -5.87 -2.25
CA TYR A 147 9.10 -6.52 -3.13
C TYR A 147 8.55 -6.56 -4.55
N GLY A 148 9.38 -6.16 -5.51
CA GLY A 148 9.06 -6.18 -6.93
C GLY A 148 10.15 -6.83 -7.75
N ILE A 149 9.79 -7.32 -8.93
CA ILE A 149 10.73 -7.90 -9.89
C ILE A 149 10.92 -6.96 -11.06
N LEU A 150 12.17 -6.57 -11.27
CA LEU A 150 12.60 -5.76 -12.39
C LEU A 150 13.06 -6.73 -13.51
N SER A 151 12.41 -6.69 -14.66
CA SER A 151 12.79 -7.50 -15.81
C SER A 151 14.16 -7.12 -16.36
N GLU A 152 14.83 -8.02 -17.09
CA GLU A 152 16.12 -7.71 -17.73
C GLU A 152 16.05 -6.48 -18.65
N ALA A 153 14.94 -6.30 -19.37
CA ALA A 153 14.73 -5.15 -20.22
C ALA A 153 14.67 -3.87 -19.39
N ALA A 154 13.96 -3.88 -18.26
CA ALA A 154 13.85 -2.74 -17.36
C ALA A 154 15.20 -2.45 -16.66
N VAL A 155 15.97 -3.49 -16.27
CA VAL A 155 17.34 -3.34 -15.74
C VAL A 155 18.24 -2.63 -16.75
N THR A 156 18.21 -3.06 -18.01
CA THR A 156 19.01 -2.46 -19.08
C THR A 156 18.65 -0.99 -19.28
N GLN A 157 17.36 -0.66 -19.27
CA GLN A 157 16.86 0.72 -19.39
C GLN A 157 17.28 1.59 -18.21
N ALA A 158 17.14 1.09 -16.97
CA ALA A 158 17.54 1.80 -15.76
C ALA A 158 19.05 2.07 -15.73
N SER A 159 19.86 1.15 -16.24
CA SER A 159 21.33 1.24 -16.27
C SER A 159 21.88 2.10 -17.40
N ALA A 160 21.07 2.49 -18.37
CA ALA A 160 21.52 3.19 -19.58
C ALA A 160 21.94 4.66 -19.37
N GLY A 161 22.12 5.12 -18.13
CA GLY A 161 22.68 6.43 -17.78
C GLY A 161 21.95 7.59 -18.49
N LYS A 162 20.75 7.93 -18.05
CA LYS A 162 19.88 8.87 -18.76
C LYS A 162 20.38 10.30 -18.67
N LYS A 163 20.67 10.91 -19.82
CA LYS A 163 20.72 12.37 -19.93
C LYS A 163 19.27 12.88 -19.92
N LEU A 164 18.85 13.45 -18.78
CA LEU A 164 17.48 13.99 -18.64
C LEU A 164 17.29 15.35 -19.34
N ALA A 165 18.39 16.08 -19.58
CA ALA A 165 18.33 17.38 -20.24
C ALA A 165 17.82 17.24 -21.69
N GLY A 166 16.77 17.99 -22.02
CA GLY A 166 16.13 17.99 -23.32
C GLY A 166 15.04 16.94 -23.50
N GLN A 167 14.62 16.27 -22.43
CA GLN A 167 13.47 15.37 -22.42
C GLN A 167 12.20 16.11 -21.97
N ASP A 168 11.05 15.63 -22.42
CA ASP A 168 9.75 16.13 -21.98
C ASP A 168 9.38 15.54 -20.62
N ILE A 169 8.70 16.33 -19.78
CA ILE A 169 8.08 15.90 -18.54
C ILE A 169 6.62 15.56 -18.84
N ILE A 170 6.24 14.32 -18.60
CA ILE A 170 4.88 13.84 -18.75
C ILE A 170 4.30 13.60 -17.37
N ILE A 171 3.15 14.21 -17.10
CA ILE A 171 2.38 13.99 -15.86
C ILE A 171 1.10 13.26 -16.26
N THR A 172 0.84 12.13 -15.61
CA THR A 172 -0.41 11.38 -15.79
C THR A 172 -1.39 11.70 -14.68
N LYS A 173 -2.69 11.68 -15.01
CA LYS A 173 -3.78 12.03 -14.08
C LYS A 173 -3.68 13.49 -13.58
N TRP A 174 -4.08 13.73 -12.34
CA TRP A 174 -4.10 15.07 -11.74
C TRP A 174 -3.15 15.13 -10.54
N ILE A 175 -2.52 16.28 -10.38
CA ILE A 175 -1.70 16.57 -9.19
C ILE A 175 -2.63 16.84 -8.01
N GLY A 176 -2.23 16.39 -6.82
CA GLY A 176 -2.96 16.62 -5.57
C GLY A 176 -4.20 15.74 -5.37
N LEU A 177 -4.29 14.60 -6.07
CA LEU A 177 -5.40 13.64 -5.92
C LEU A 177 -5.60 13.21 -4.46
N GLU A 178 -4.54 12.81 -3.78
CA GLU A 178 -4.58 12.32 -2.40
C GLU A 178 -5.08 13.40 -1.45
N GLY A 179 -4.47 14.58 -1.48
CA GLY A 179 -4.89 15.70 -0.63
C GLY A 179 -6.31 16.17 -0.93
N THR A 180 -6.73 16.13 -2.20
CA THR A 180 -8.11 16.50 -2.59
C THR A 180 -9.12 15.50 -2.03
N ALA A 181 -8.85 14.21 -2.14
CA ALA A 181 -9.74 13.17 -1.60
C ALA A 181 -9.85 13.27 -0.08
N ASP A 182 -8.73 13.44 0.62
CA ASP A 182 -8.71 13.57 2.07
C ASP A 182 -9.47 14.81 2.54
N LEU A 183 -9.24 15.95 1.92
CA LEU A 183 -9.96 17.19 2.23
C LEU A 183 -11.46 17.05 1.98
N ALA A 184 -11.84 16.42 0.86
CA ALA A 184 -13.24 16.21 0.50
C ALA A 184 -13.95 15.26 1.47
N ALA A 185 -13.30 14.17 1.86
CA ALA A 185 -13.86 13.22 2.81
C ALA A 185 -14.03 13.82 4.22
N ARG A 186 -12.98 14.48 4.72
CA ARG A 186 -12.96 15.04 6.10
C ARG A 186 -13.83 16.28 6.27
N ASN A 187 -14.00 17.09 5.23
CA ASN A 187 -14.78 18.33 5.29
C ASN A 187 -16.09 18.22 4.52
N ARG A 188 -16.62 17.02 4.35
CA ARG A 188 -17.79 16.75 3.50
C ARG A 188 -18.96 17.69 3.81
N GLU A 189 -19.35 17.84 5.07
CA GLU A 189 -20.48 18.69 5.47
C GLU A 189 -20.26 20.16 5.10
N LYS A 190 -19.09 20.73 5.44
CA LYS A 190 -18.73 22.12 5.11
C LYS A 190 -18.67 22.36 3.60
N LEU A 191 -18.23 21.37 2.85
CA LEU A 191 -18.14 21.47 1.38
C LEU A 191 -19.52 21.39 0.73
N LEU A 192 -20.44 20.60 1.26
CA LEU A 192 -21.82 20.50 0.76
C LEU A 192 -22.61 21.82 0.94
N GLU A 193 -22.21 22.71 1.86
CA GLU A 193 -22.79 24.06 1.97
C GLU A 193 -22.45 24.97 0.77
N ARG A 194 -21.36 24.68 0.06
CA ARG A 194 -20.82 25.55 -1.01
C ARG A 194 -20.79 24.91 -2.38
N TYR A 195 -20.70 23.59 -2.45
CA TYR A 195 -20.53 22.86 -3.68
C TYR A 195 -21.63 21.80 -3.87
N PRO A 196 -22.00 21.49 -5.12
CA PRO A 196 -22.92 20.41 -5.41
C PRO A 196 -22.41 19.05 -4.89
N ALA A 197 -23.32 18.23 -4.36
CA ALA A 197 -22.97 16.92 -3.76
C ALA A 197 -22.13 16.04 -4.67
N TYR A 198 -22.46 15.98 -5.96
CA TYR A 198 -21.72 15.16 -6.92
C TYR A 198 -20.23 15.54 -7.04
N LEU A 199 -19.88 16.82 -6.90
CA LEU A 199 -18.47 17.26 -6.94
C LEU A 199 -17.73 16.83 -5.67
N VAL A 200 -18.37 16.95 -4.52
CA VAL A 200 -17.76 16.56 -3.24
C VAL A 200 -17.56 15.05 -3.18
N GLU A 201 -18.55 14.29 -3.63
CA GLU A 201 -18.48 12.83 -3.67
C GLU A 201 -17.47 12.33 -4.73
N GLU A 202 -17.42 12.96 -5.89
CA GLU A 202 -16.41 12.67 -6.91
C GLU A 202 -15.00 12.90 -6.38
N ALA A 203 -14.76 14.04 -5.71
CA ALA A 203 -13.46 14.37 -5.11
C ALA A 203 -13.07 13.40 -4.00
N ALA A 204 -13.99 13.03 -3.12
CA ALA A 204 -13.76 12.04 -2.07
C ALA A 204 -13.42 10.63 -2.62
N ALA A 205 -13.88 10.32 -3.83
CA ALA A 205 -13.64 9.04 -4.49
C ALA A 205 -12.40 9.03 -5.42
N PHE A 206 -11.50 10.01 -5.31
CA PHE A 206 -10.28 10.08 -6.14
C PHE A 206 -9.26 8.98 -5.80
N ASP A 207 -9.42 8.27 -4.70
CA ASP A 207 -8.60 7.11 -4.35
C ASP A 207 -8.56 6.02 -5.44
N ARG A 208 -9.60 5.90 -6.26
CA ARG A 208 -9.66 5.02 -7.44
C ARG A 208 -8.59 5.31 -8.50
N TYR A 209 -7.98 6.51 -8.47
CA TYR A 209 -6.95 6.94 -9.40
C TYR A 209 -5.53 6.91 -8.82
N TYR A 210 -5.32 6.46 -7.59
CA TYR A 210 -4.00 6.47 -6.94
C TYR A 210 -3.01 5.49 -7.57
N SER A 211 -3.50 4.39 -8.16
CA SER A 211 -2.61 3.40 -8.76
C SER A 211 -1.94 3.94 -10.02
N ILE A 212 -0.62 3.89 -10.07
CA ILE A 212 0.18 4.21 -11.27
C ILE A 212 0.66 2.96 -12.02
N LEU A 213 0.24 1.78 -11.60
CA LEU A 213 0.71 0.51 -12.18
C LEU A 213 0.49 0.42 -13.70
N PRO A 214 -0.69 0.79 -14.25
CA PRO A 214 -0.90 0.75 -15.70
C PRO A 214 -0.01 1.72 -16.47
N GLU A 215 0.17 2.94 -15.95
CA GLU A 215 1.02 3.96 -16.55
C GLU A 215 2.48 3.54 -16.54
N ALA A 216 2.97 3.06 -15.40
CA ALA A 216 4.33 2.57 -15.26
C ALA A 216 4.62 1.37 -16.18
N ALA A 217 3.71 0.40 -16.25
CA ALA A 217 3.82 -0.73 -17.17
C ALA A 217 3.86 -0.27 -18.65
N THR A 218 3.08 0.73 -19.01
CA THR A 218 3.09 1.31 -20.36
C THR A 218 4.42 2.01 -20.65
N ALA A 219 4.92 2.81 -19.70
CA ALA A 219 6.19 3.50 -19.83
C ALA A 219 7.37 2.53 -20.01
N VAL A 220 7.41 1.45 -19.21
CA VAL A 220 8.43 0.38 -19.36
C VAL A 220 8.35 -0.26 -20.74
N LYS A 221 7.16 -0.60 -21.23
CA LYS A 221 6.95 -1.18 -22.58
C LYS A 221 7.37 -0.24 -23.71
N SER A 222 7.24 1.07 -23.51
CA SER A 222 7.58 2.09 -24.51
C SER A 222 9.09 2.37 -24.62
N GLY A 223 9.94 1.63 -23.97
CA GLY A 223 11.40 1.80 -24.05
C GLY A 223 12.00 2.53 -22.87
N GLY A 224 11.22 2.72 -21.84
CA GLY A 224 11.65 3.22 -20.55
C GLY A 224 11.80 4.74 -20.49
N CYS A 225 11.38 5.27 -19.38
CA CYS A 225 11.57 6.64 -18.96
C CYS A 225 12.01 6.61 -17.48
N THR A 226 12.50 7.73 -16.98
CA THR A 226 12.64 7.90 -15.55
C THR A 226 11.26 8.23 -15.00
N MET A 227 10.80 7.47 -14.04
CA MET A 227 9.48 7.64 -13.44
C MET A 227 9.62 7.99 -11.98
N HIS A 228 8.61 8.67 -11.45
CA HIS A 228 8.44 8.97 -10.03
C HIS A 228 6.95 9.07 -9.74
N ASP A 229 6.51 8.49 -8.63
CA ASP A 229 5.15 8.69 -8.14
C ASP A 229 5.07 10.00 -7.35
N ILE A 230 3.96 10.70 -7.50
CA ILE A 230 3.69 11.94 -6.76
C ILE A 230 2.73 11.58 -5.60
N SER A 231 3.29 11.41 -4.41
CA SER A 231 2.55 11.02 -3.20
C SER A 231 2.89 11.92 -2.01
#